data_f8293cc1ef4426a5499aef54c80ea827
#
_entry.id   f8293cc1ef4426a5499aef54c80ea827
#
_cell.length_a   1.000
_cell.length_b   1.000
_cell.length_c   1.000
_cell.angle_alpha   90.00
_cell.angle_beta   90.00
_cell.angle_gamma   90.00
#
_symmetry.space_group_name_H-M   'P 1'
#
loop_
_entity.id
_entity.type
_entity.pdbx_description
1 polymer ?
#
loop_
_entity_poly.entity_id
_entity_poly.type
_entity_poly.pdbx_seq_one_letter_code
_entity_poly.pdbx_strand_id
1 'polypeptide(L)'
;LTPTLQNPTTATMSLARREAIVAIARRHNLLIIEDDVNGLLPQQPVTPLVNLAPERVIYLGSLAKIACGGLRVGFVLTPPALRGAFAQAMRLSSWMVSPLLIELACKLVSQRQIMPLVEQQRQILARRGELLRHLLPGACWQAGSMHAWLPLPEPWRSQEFAEAANALDVGVASGEHFAAGQFAAPQGVRLSLSQPATDARVAEGLERLAGLLRAAPPTNTLL
;
A
#
# COMPACT_ATOMS: atom_id res chain seq x y z
N LEU A 1 -2.75 -3.37 11.88
CA LEU A 1 -1.52 -2.65 11.57
C LEU A 1 -1.09 -2.93 10.15
N THR A 2 -0.54 -1.92 9.46
CA THR A 2 0.12 -2.07 8.15
C THR A 2 1.57 -1.65 8.33
N PRO A 3 2.45 -2.55 8.80
CA PRO A 3 3.79 -2.17 9.26
C PRO A 3 4.81 -1.99 8.12
N THR A 4 4.48 -2.39 6.90
CA THR A 4 5.40 -2.34 5.75
C THR A 4 4.78 -1.54 4.62
N LEU A 5 5.47 -0.47 4.16
CA LEU A 5 5.03 0.41 3.06
C LEU A 5 3.57 0.84 3.24
N GLN A 6 3.28 1.40 4.40
CA GLN A 6 1.93 1.77 4.86
C GLN A 6 1.21 2.64 3.82
N ASN A 7 -0.03 2.36 3.54
CA ASN A 7 -0.90 3.15 2.68
C ASN A 7 -1.68 4.16 3.54
N PRO A 8 -1.53 5.50 3.31
CA PRO A 8 -0.93 6.15 2.13
C PRO A 8 0.53 6.62 2.32
N THR A 9 1.09 6.63 3.52
CA THR A 9 2.31 7.35 3.88
C THR A 9 3.61 6.71 3.39
N THR A 10 3.56 5.47 2.91
CA THR A 10 4.70 4.62 2.52
C THR A 10 5.64 4.22 3.68
N ALA A 11 5.35 4.65 4.90
CA ALA A 11 6.19 4.39 6.05
C ALA A 11 6.36 2.87 6.33
N THR A 12 7.57 2.49 6.71
CA THR A 12 7.88 1.13 7.17
C THR A 12 8.31 1.18 8.63
N MET A 13 7.64 0.38 9.46
CA MET A 13 7.89 0.30 10.89
C MET A 13 9.23 -0.40 11.15
N SER A 14 10.10 0.21 11.96
CA SER A 14 11.37 -0.38 12.37
C SER A 14 11.19 -1.64 13.21
N LEU A 15 12.22 -2.52 13.26
CA LEU A 15 12.20 -3.72 14.07
C LEU A 15 11.95 -3.39 15.55
N ALA A 16 12.65 -2.42 16.11
CA ALA A 16 12.47 -2.01 17.50
C ALA A 16 11.02 -1.59 17.82
N ARG A 17 10.36 -0.90 16.88
CA ARG A 17 8.94 -0.53 17.04
C ARG A 17 8.03 -1.74 16.98
N ARG A 18 8.31 -2.71 16.11
CA ARG A 18 7.56 -3.99 16.04
C ARG A 18 7.69 -4.77 17.34
N GLU A 19 8.90 -4.89 17.88
CA GLU A 19 9.17 -5.55 19.17
C GLU A 19 8.42 -4.88 20.33
N ALA A 20 8.44 -3.54 20.39
CA ALA A 20 7.71 -2.79 21.40
C ALA A 20 6.19 -3.03 21.32
N ILE A 21 5.61 -3.08 20.12
CA ILE A 21 4.20 -3.38 19.91
C ILE A 21 3.86 -4.81 20.35
N VAL A 22 4.71 -5.78 20.02
CA VAL A 22 4.53 -7.17 20.47
C VAL A 22 4.56 -7.27 22.00
N ALA A 23 5.50 -6.57 22.66
CA ALA A 23 5.56 -6.54 24.12
C ALA A 23 4.26 -5.98 24.75
N ILE A 24 3.70 -4.91 24.17
CA ILE A 24 2.42 -4.34 24.60
C ILE A 24 1.29 -5.35 24.36
N ALA A 25 1.23 -5.99 23.20
CA ALA A 25 0.20 -6.96 22.87
C ALA A 25 0.20 -8.16 23.84
N ARG A 26 1.38 -8.67 24.18
CA ARG A 26 1.55 -9.74 25.18
C ARG A 26 1.08 -9.28 26.56
N ARG A 27 1.52 -8.10 27.01
CA ARG A 27 1.15 -7.54 28.34
C ARG A 27 -0.35 -7.33 28.51
N HIS A 28 -1.02 -6.87 27.45
CA HIS A 28 -2.45 -6.55 27.49
C HIS A 28 -3.35 -7.61 26.85
N ASN A 29 -2.83 -8.80 26.57
CA ASN A 29 -3.55 -9.91 25.97
C ASN A 29 -4.28 -9.53 24.66
N LEU A 30 -3.64 -8.71 23.81
CA LEU A 30 -4.21 -8.26 22.54
C LEU A 30 -3.82 -9.20 21.39
N LEU A 31 -4.69 -9.30 20.39
CA LEU A 31 -4.36 -9.83 19.08
C LEU A 31 -3.92 -8.70 18.15
N ILE A 32 -3.00 -9.01 17.25
CA ILE A 32 -2.54 -8.10 16.20
C ILE A 32 -3.01 -8.65 14.85
N ILE A 33 -3.66 -7.83 14.04
CA ILE A 33 -3.87 -8.11 12.62
C ILE A 33 -2.78 -7.36 11.86
N GLU A 34 -1.89 -8.10 11.20
CA GLU A 34 -0.79 -7.57 10.40
C GLU A 34 -1.18 -7.66 8.91
N ASP A 35 -1.46 -6.51 8.29
CA ASP A 35 -1.62 -6.40 6.84
C ASP A 35 -0.23 -6.16 6.21
N ASP A 36 0.34 -7.20 5.66
CA ASP A 36 1.68 -7.20 5.05
C ASP A 36 1.64 -7.57 3.56
N VAL A 37 0.58 -7.16 2.87
CA VAL A 37 0.41 -7.40 1.41
C VAL A 37 1.53 -6.80 0.56
N ASN A 38 2.30 -5.87 1.09
CA ASN A 38 3.48 -5.26 0.48
C ASN A 38 4.82 -5.86 0.98
N GLY A 39 4.79 -6.82 1.90
CA GLY A 39 5.96 -7.30 2.65
C GLY A 39 7.12 -7.84 1.83
N LEU A 40 6.85 -8.32 0.61
CA LEU A 40 7.90 -8.81 -0.31
C LEU A 40 8.53 -7.71 -1.19
N LEU A 41 7.96 -6.50 -1.24
CA LEU A 41 8.43 -5.44 -2.12
C LEU A 41 9.69 -4.70 -1.64
N PRO A 42 9.91 -4.43 -0.33
CA PRO A 42 11.16 -3.85 0.13
C PRO A 42 12.38 -4.69 -0.23
N GLN A 43 13.48 -4.05 -0.66
CA GLN A 43 14.75 -4.75 -0.91
C GLN A 43 15.36 -5.30 0.40
N GLN A 44 15.17 -4.57 1.49
CA GLN A 44 15.58 -4.96 2.84
C GLN A 44 14.33 -5.13 3.71
N PRO A 45 13.72 -6.32 3.71
CA PRO A 45 12.51 -6.56 4.49
C PRO A 45 12.81 -6.53 5.98
N VAL A 46 11.94 -5.88 6.75
CA VAL A 46 11.96 -5.94 8.22
C VAL A 46 11.18 -7.18 8.66
N THR A 47 11.68 -7.90 9.67
CA THR A 47 11.02 -9.08 10.22
C THR A 47 9.55 -8.82 10.53
N PRO A 48 8.60 -9.57 9.95
CA PRO A 48 7.17 -9.39 10.20
C PRO A 48 6.80 -9.65 11.66
N LEU A 49 5.71 -9.02 12.14
CA LEU A 49 5.21 -9.22 13.50
C LEU A 49 4.83 -10.68 13.77
N VAL A 50 4.31 -11.39 12.77
CA VAL A 50 3.97 -12.82 12.89
C VAL A 50 5.18 -13.68 13.24
N ASN A 51 6.38 -13.32 12.83
CA ASN A 51 7.62 -14.05 13.18
C ASN A 51 8.08 -13.72 14.62
N LEU A 52 7.69 -12.57 15.16
CA LEU A 52 8.02 -12.16 16.52
C LEU A 52 7.02 -12.69 17.55
N ALA A 53 5.76 -12.88 17.17
CA ALA A 53 4.69 -13.33 18.05
C ALA A 53 3.63 -14.16 17.29
N PRO A 54 3.98 -15.37 16.80
CA PRO A 54 3.05 -16.21 16.03
C PRO A 54 1.80 -16.61 16.82
N GLU A 55 1.86 -16.57 18.14
CA GLU A 55 0.73 -16.85 19.04
C GLU A 55 -0.26 -15.67 19.18
N ARG A 56 0.10 -14.49 18.68
CA ARG A 56 -0.68 -13.24 18.82
C ARG A 56 -1.03 -12.57 17.52
N VAL A 57 -0.38 -12.95 16.41
CA VAL A 57 -0.49 -12.24 15.13
C VAL A 57 -1.32 -13.04 14.15
N ILE A 58 -2.29 -12.37 13.54
CA ILE A 58 -3.03 -12.80 12.37
C ILE A 58 -2.39 -12.06 11.19
N TYR A 59 -1.64 -12.79 10.36
CA TYR A 59 -0.92 -12.22 9.23
C TYR A 59 -1.72 -12.35 7.95
N LEU A 60 -1.83 -11.25 7.21
CA LEU A 60 -2.48 -11.18 5.91
C LEU A 60 -1.46 -10.95 4.81
N GLY A 61 -1.37 -11.89 3.89
CA GLY A 61 -0.52 -11.79 2.70
C GLY A 61 -1.33 -11.89 1.40
N SER A 62 -0.76 -11.41 0.30
CA SER A 62 -1.42 -11.44 -1.01
C SER A 62 -0.43 -11.54 -2.16
N LEU A 63 -0.80 -12.27 -3.21
CA LEU A 63 -0.05 -12.30 -4.47
C LEU A 63 -0.47 -11.19 -5.44
N ALA A 64 -1.54 -10.46 -5.13
CA ALA A 64 -2.11 -9.44 -6.02
C ALA A 64 -1.15 -8.25 -6.30
N LYS A 65 -0.23 -7.96 -5.38
CA LYS A 65 0.74 -6.87 -5.52
C LYS A 65 2.01 -7.28 -6.28
N ILE A 66 2.22 -8.58 -6.45
CA ILE A 66 3.44 -9.16 -7.02
C ILE A 66 3.15 -9.75 -8.39
N ALA A 67 2.13 -10.61 -8.49
CA ALA A 67 1.79 -11.31 -9.72
C ALA A 67 0.82 -10.47 -10.58
N CYS A 68 -0.42 -10.39 -10.19
CA CYS A 68 -1.39 -9.49 -10.82
C CYS A 68 -2.60 -9.26 -9.91
N GLY A 69 -3.20 -8.06 -10.00
CA GLY A 69 -4.37 -7.69 -9.21
C GLY A 69 -5.58 -8.59 -9.47
N GLY A 70 -5.71 -9.13 -10.69
CA GLY A 70 -6.80 -10.02 -11.09
C GLY A 70 -6.72 -11.43 -10.49
N LEU A 71 -5.58 -11.85 -9.95
CA LEU A 71 -5.43 -13.17 -9.31
C LEU A 71 -6.33 -13.33 -8.07
N ARG A 72 -6.62 -12.25 -7.34
CA ARG A 72 -7.52 -12.21 -6.18
C ARG A 72 -7.28 -13.31 -5.14
N VAL A 73 -6.05 -13.81 -5.01
CA VAL A 73 -5.66 -14.79 -4.01
C VAL A 73 -4.85 -14.11 -2.91
N GLY A 74 -5.35 -14.22 -1.69
CA GLY A 74 -4.66 -13.88 -0.46
C GLY A 74 -4.54 -15.10 0.44
N PHE A 75 -3.74 -15.00 1.46
CA PHE A 75 -3.58 -16.04 2.47
C PHE A 75 -3.50 -15.42 3.86
N VAL A 76 -3.93 -16.20 4.84
CA VAL A 76 -3.94 -15.81 6.25
C VAL A 76 -3.16 -16.83 7.05
N LEU A 77 -2.20 -16.36 7.85
CA LEU A 77 -1.58 -17.15 8.90
C LEU A 77 -2.22 -16.75 10.24
N THR A 78 -2.71 -17.73 11.00
CA THR A 78 -3.37 -17.46 12.28
C THR A 78 -2.76 -18.28 13.40
N PRO A 79 -2.84 -17.84 14.65
CA PRO A 79 -2.61 -18.71 15.79
C PRO A 79 -3.44 -20.00 15.67
N PRO A 80 -2.88 -21.16 16.04
CA PRO A 80 -3.57 -22.45 15.89
C PRO A 80 -4.97 -22.50 16.50
N ALA A 81 -5.17 -21.84 17.64
CA ALA A 81 -6.48 -21.78 18.32
C ALA A 81 -7.57 -21.07 17.50
N LEU A 82 -7.22 -20.19 16.56
CA LEU A 82 -8.17 -19.42 15.76
C LEU A 82 -8.43 -20.05 14.39
N ARG A 83 -7.66 -21.06 13.97
CA ARG A 83 -7.72 -21.64 12.62
C ARG A 83 -9.12 -22.12 12.23
N GLY A 84 -9.82 -22.81 13.14
CA GLY A 84 -11.16 -23.32 12.88
C GLY A 84 -12.19 -22.21 12.67
N ALA A 85 -12.16 -21.18 13.52
CA ALA A 85 -13.04 -20.02 13.41
C ALA A 85 -12.82 -19.24 12.11
N PHE A 86 -11.55 -19.03 11.71
CA PHE A 86 -11.23 -18.39 10.44
C PHE A 86 -11.72 -19.20 9.23
N ALA A 87 -11.51 -20.52 9.22
CA ALA A 87 -11.98 -21.38 8.14
C ALA A 87 -13.51 -21.37 8.02
N GLN A 88 -14.22 -21.31 9.14
CA GLN A 88 -15.67 -21.17 9.16
C GLN A 88 -16.13 -19.81 8.65
N ALA A 89 -15.51 -18.72 9.13
CA ALA A 89 -15.84 -17.35 8.71
C ALA A 89 -15.62 -17.16 7.21
N MET A 90 -14.53 -17.70 6.64
CA MET A 90 -14.27 -17.66 5.20
C MET A 90 -15.36 -18.36 4.39
N ARG A 91 -15.81 -19.53 4.83
CA ARG A 91 -16.93 -20.25 4.18
C ARG A 91 -18.24 -19.47 4.23
N LEU A 92 -18.53 -18.82 5.34
CA LEU A 92 -19.76 -18.05 5.49
C LEU A 92 -19.76 -16.73 4.72
N SER A 93 -18.59 -16.11 4.55
CA SER A 93 -18.46 -14.79 3.91
C SER A 93 -18.31 -14.85 2.38
N SER A 94 -17.58 -15.83 1.86
CA SER A 94 -17.22 -15.88 0.43
C SER A 94 -17.34 -17.28 -0.19
N TRP A 95 -17.82 -18.25 0.58
CA TRP A 95 -17.90 -19.66 0.20
C TRP A 95 -16.53 -20.29 -0.07
N MET A 96 -15.85 -19.87 -1.15
CA MET A 96 -14.49 -20.27 -1.49
C MET A 96 -13.84 -19.29 -2.47
N VAL A 97 -12.52 -19.27 -2.51
CA VAL A 97 -11.76 -18.70 -3.63
C VAL A 97 -11.84 -19.67 -4.81
N SER A 98 -11.87 -19.15 -6.05
CA SER A 98 -11.89 -20.00 -7.25
C SER A 98 -10.76 -21.03 -7.21
N PRO A 99 -11.07 -22.35 -7.33
CA PRO A 99 -10.05 -23.41 -7.35
C PRO A 99 -9.01 -23.23 -8.46
N LEU A 100 -9.39 -22.69 -9.61
CA LEU A 100 -8.49 -22.39 -10.72
C LEU A 100 -7.44 -21.34 -10.32
N LEU A 101 -7.85 -20.28 -9.62
CA LEU A 101 -6.93 -19.22 -9.16
C LEU A 101 -6.05 -19.71 -8.03
N ILE A 102 -6.55 -20.59 -7.16
CA ILE A 102 -5.73 -21.25 -6.14
C ILE A 102 -4.66 -22.12 -6.79
N GLU A 103 -5.02 -22.95 -7.77
CA GLU A 103 -4.08 -23.81 -8.47
C GLU A 103 -2.99 -23.00 -9.20
N LEU A 104 -3.37 -21.88 -9.83
CA LEU A 104 -2.40 -20.96 -10.43
C LEU A 104 -1.45 -20.38 -9.38
N ALA A 105 -1.98 -19.93 -8.24
CA ALA A 105 -1.16 -19.42 -7.13
C ALA A 105 -0.20 -20.50 -6.60
N CYS A 106 -0.69 -21.74 -6.40
CA CYS A 106 0.14 -22.86 -5.98
C CYS A 106 1.27 -23.17 -6.97
N LYS A 107 1.00 -23.10 -8.28
CA LYS A 107 2.02 -23.26 -9.32
C LYS A 107 3.07 -22.16 -9.28
N LEU A 108 2.68 -20.91 -9.12
CA LEU A 108 3.64 -19.80 -8.98
C LEU A 108 4.58 -20.00 -7.80
N VAL A 109 4.08 -20.51 -6.67
CA VAL A 109 4.89 -20.81 -5.49
C VAL A 109 5.77 -22.02 -5.71
N SER A 110 5.19 -23.15 -6.15
CA SER A 110 5.93 -24.44 -6.30
C SER A 110 7.00 -24.37 -7.37
N GLN A 111 6.79 -23.61 -8.44
CA GLN A 111 7.75 -23.39 -9.51
C GLN A 111 8.72 -22.23 -9.21
N ARG A 112 8.71 -21.69 -7.98
CA ARG A 112 9.59 -20.59 -7.53
C ARG A 112 9.50 -19.32 -8.39
N GLN A 113 8.34 -19.04 -9.00
CA GLN A 113 8.14 -17.88 -9.87
C GLN A 113 7.87 -16.58 -9.08
N ILE A 114 7.61 -16.68 -7.76
CA ILE A 114 7.29 -15.51 -6.94
C ILE A 114 8.46 -14.52 -6.88
N MET A 115 9.69 -14.98 -6.60
CA MET A 115 10.83 -14.06 -6.47
C MET A 115 11.24 -13.38 -7.77
N PRO A 116 11.24 -14.04 -8.94
CA PRO A 116 11.39 -13.36 -10.23
C PRO A 116 10.35 -12.24 -10.46
N LEU A 117 9.08 -12.48 -10.13
CA LEU A 117 8.02 -11.47 -10.23
C LEU A 117 8.22 -10.30 -9.26
N VAL A 118 8.64 -10.59 -8.01
CA VAL A 118 9.00 -9.57 -7.02
C VAL A 118 10.11 -8.68 -7.56
N GLU A 119 11.16 -9.27 -8.11
CA GLU A 119 12.31 -8.51 -8.63
C GLU A 119 11.93 -7.65 -9.83
N GLN A 120 11.14 -8.18 -10.75
CA GLN A 120 10.58 -7.41 -11.86
C GLN A 120 9.77 -6.20 -11.37
N GLN A 121 8.92 -6.41 -10.36
CA GLN A 121 8.12 -5.33 -9.78
C GLN A 121 8.99 -4.29 -9.08
N ARG A 122 10.01 -4.71 -8.33
CA ARG A 122 10.98 -3.80 -7.70
C ARG A 122 11.69 -2.91 -8.71
N GLN A 123 12.12 -3.47 -9.85
CA GLN A 123 12.79 -2.72 -10.92
C GLN A 123 11.85 -1.69 -11.54
N ILE A 124 10.60 -2.03 -11.81
CA ILE A 124 9.59 -1.08 -12.30
C ILE A 124 9.41 0.05 -11.29
N LEU A 125 9.21 -0.27 -10.02
CA LEU A 125 8.99 0.72 -8.97
C LEU A 125 10.22 1.60 -8.73
N ALA A 126 11.43 1.05 -8.86
CA ALA A 126 12.66 1.83 -8.74
C ALA A 126 12.75 2.90 -9.84
N ARG A 127 12.54 2.54 -11.11
CA ARG A 127 12.55 3.53 -12.22
C ARG A 127 11.48 4.61 -12.02
N ARG A 128 10.26 4.22 -11.63
CA ARG A 128 9.16 5.16 -11.39
C ARG A 128 9.38 6.04 -10.16
N GLY A 129 10.05 5.51 -9.16
CA GLY A 129 10.48 6.27 -7.98
C GLY A 129 11.55 7.33 -8.32
N GLU A 130 12.44 7.04 -9.27
CA GLU A 130 13.39 8.05 -9.78
C GLU A 130 12.66 9.17 -10.51
N LEU A 131 11.71 8.85 -11.39
CA LEU A 131 10.87 9.86 -12.06
C LEU A 131 10.14 10.73 -11.04
N LEU A 132 9.56 10.11 -10.01
CA LEU A 132 8.87 10.83 -8.93
C LEU A 132 9.82 11.80 -8.21
N ARG A 133 11.02 11.35 -7.80
CA ARG A 133 11.97 12.19 -7.09
C ARG A 133 12.46 13.38 -7.92
N HIS A 134 12.57 13.18 -9.23
CA HIS A 134 12.97 14.25 -10.16
C HIS A 134 11.85 15.27 -10.36
N LEU A 135 10.62 14.82 -10.59
CA LEU A 135 9.50 15.68 -10.98
C LEU A 135 8.74 16.27 -9.79
N LEU A 136 8.67 15.54 -8.68
CA LEU A 136 7.98 15.91 -7.45
C LEU A 136 8.86 15.64 -6.21
N PRO A 137 9.95 16.40 -6.01
CA PRO A 137 10.92 16.15 -4.93
C PRO A 137 10.33 16.27 -3.52
N GLY A 138 9.17 16.94 -3.37
CA GLY A 138 8.44 17.01 -2.09
C GLY A 138 7.60 15.78 -1.76
N ALA A 139 7.49 14.81 -2.67
CA ALA A 139 6.72 13.59 -2.41
C ALA A 139 7.48 12.61 -1.51
N CYS A 140 6.78 12.06 -0.52
CA CYS A 140 7.29 10.99 0.34
C CYS A 140 7.12 9.65 -0.39
N TRP A 141 8.23 8.93 -0.58
CA TRP A 141 8.24 7.60 -1.19
C TRP A 141 9.37 6.75 -0.64
N GLN A 142 9.09 5.51 -0.32
CA GLN A 142 10.07 4.51 0.07
C GLN A 142 10.27 3.48 -1.06
N ALA A 143 11.52 3.02 -1.22
CA ALA A 143 11.87 2.04 -2.25
C ALA A 143 11.01 0.76 -2.12
N GLY A 144 10.43 0.36 -3.24
CA GLY A 144 9.47 -0.75 -3.31
C GLY A 144 8.01 -0.35 -3.09
N SER A 145 7.71 0.90 -2.72
CA SER A 145 6.31 1.33 -2.59
C SER A 145 5.63 1.49 -3.95
N MET A 146 4.43 0.96 -4.06
CA MET A 146 3.56 1.08 -5.22
C MET A 146 2.86 2.44 -5.32
N HIS A 147 2.95 3.23 -4.27
CA HIS A 147 2.35 4.57 -4.17
C HIS A 147 3.32 5.54 -3.50
N ALA A 148 3.01 6.83 -3.61
CA ALA A 148 3.71 7.90 -2.93
C ALA A 148 2.69 8.82 -2.25
N TRP A 149 3.13 9.50 -1.21
CA TRP A 149 2.36 10.56 -0.56
C TRP A 149 2.93 11.92 -0.93
N LEU A 150 2.11 12.78 -1.49
CA LEU A 150 2.46 14.15 -1.84
C LEU A 150 1.80 15.11 -0.84
N PRO A 151 2.54 15.65 0.15
CA PRO A 151 2.05 16.74 0.97
C PRO A 151 1.76 17.96 0.09
N LEU A 152 0.67 18.64 0.35
CA LEU A 152 0.30 19.81 -0.42
C LEU A 152 0.70 21.09 0.33
N PRO A 153 1.32 22.06 -0.36
CA PRO A 153 1.58 23.37 0.22
C PRO A 153 0.27 24.17 0.33
N GLU A 154 0.20 25.09 1.29
CA GLU A 154 -0.90 26.06 1.31
C GLU A 154 -0.85 26.96 0.06
N PRO A 155 -2.01 27.35 -0.44
CA PRO A 155 -3.36 27.20 0.11
C PRO A 155 -4.13 25.96 -0.39
N TRP A 156 -3.47 24.99 -1.08
CA TRP A 156 -4.13 23.81 -1.61
C TRP A 156 -4.83 22.99 -0.53
N ARG A 157 -6.09 22.59 -0.79
CA ARG A 157 -6.80 21.56 -0.04
C ARG A 157 -6.76 20.25 -0.81
N SER A 158 -6.69 19.11 -0.09
CA SER A 158 -6.52 17.79 -0.71
C SER A 158 -7.60 17.47 -1.72
N GLN A 159 -8.86 17.80 -1.41
CA GLN A 159 -10.00 17.57 -2.30
C GLN A 159 -9.92 18.44 -3.55
N GLU A 160 -9.67 19.75 -3.39
CA GLU A 160 -9.56 20.70 -4.50
C GLU A 160 -8.42 20.32 -5.46
N PHE A 161 -7.28 19.90 -4.89
CA PHE A 161 -6.15 19.42 -5.70
C PHE A 161 -6.50 18.15 -6.47
N ALA A 162 -7.22 17.21 -5.85
CA ALA A 162 -7.65 15.99 -6.50
C ALA A 162 -8.62 16.26 -7.65
N GLU A 163 -9.54 17.20 -7.48
CA GLU A 163 -10.47 17.65 -8.54
C GLU A 163 -9.73 18.34 -9.70
N ALA A 164 -8.80 19.24 -9.38
CA ALA A 164 -7.98 19.90 -10.39
C ALA A 164 -7.06 18.94 -11.14
N ALA A 165 -6.48 17.95 -10.45
CA ALA A 165 -5.70 16.88 -11.08
C ALA A 165 -6.56 16.02 -12.02
N ASN A 166 -7.79 15.69 -11.60
CA ASN A 166 -8.73 14.91 -12.41
C ASN A 166 -9.13 15.67 -13.68
N ALA A 167 -9.27 17.00 -13.63
CA ALA A 167 -9.50 17.83 -14.81
C ALA A 167 -8.33 17.81 -15.83
N LEU A 168 -7.16 17.37 -15.38
CA LEU A 168 -5.97 17.10 -16.19
C LEU A 168 -5.79 15.62 -16.54
N ASP A 169 -6.83 14.79 -16.43
CA ASP A 169 -6.80 13.33 -16.60
C ASP A 169 -5.80 12.60 -15.69
N VAL A 170 -5.54 13.13 -14.48
CA VAL A 170 -4.69 12.50 -13.49
C VAL A 170 -5.48 12.20 -12.22
N GLY A 171 -5.88 10.94 -12.05
CA GLY A 171 -6.56 10.47 -10.84
C GLY A 171 -5.60 10.34 -9.66
N VAL A 172 -5.86 11.07 -8.57
CA VAL A 172 -5.17 10.93 -7.28
C VAL A 172 -6.18 10.71 -6.16
N ALA A 173 -5.74 10.13 -5.03
CA ALA A 173 -6.62 9.95 -3.89
C ALA A 173 -6.32 11.01 -2.83
N SER A 174 -7.33 11.81 -2.46
CA SER A 174 -7.21 12.85 -1.44
C SER A 174 -6.99 12.27 -0.04
N GLY A 175 -6.41 13.05 0.86
CA GLY A 175 -6.11 12.66 2.24
C GLY A 175 -7.35 12.23 3.01
N GLU A 176 -8.51 12.79 2.71
CA GLU A 176 -9.80 12.49 3.35
C GLU A 176 -10.19 11.01 3.19
N HIS A 177 -9.81 10.35 2.08
CA HIS A 177 -10.07 8.91 1.89
C HIS A 177 -9.35 8.01 2.89
N PHE A 178 -8.35 8.54 3.59
CA PHE A 178 -7.53 7.79 4.56
C PHE A 178 -7.73 8.25 5.99
N ALA A 179 -8.56 9.27 6.21
CA ALA A 179 -8.89 9.74 7.55
C ALA A 179 -9.78 8.72 8.27
N ALA A 180 -9.48 8.45 9.53
CA ALA A 180 -10.27 7.58 10.38
C ALA A 180 -10.84 8.36 11.57
N GLY A 181 -12.12 8.14 11.87
CA GLY A 181 -12.76 8.80 12.99
C GLY A 181 -12.98 10.30 12.77
N GLN A 182 -12.78 11.11 13.82
CA GLN A 182 -13.00 12.56 13.82
C GLN A 182 -11.70 13.37 13.65
N PHE A 183 -10.60 12.72 13.33
CA PHE A 183 -9.34 13.42 13.13
C PHE A 183 -9.30 14.11 11.77
N ALA A 184 -8.74 15.32 11.75
CA ALA A 184 -8.53 16.04 10.50
C ALA A 184 -7.63 15.23 9.57
N ALA A 185 -8.03 15.12 8.30
CA ALA A 185 -7.21 14.48 7.28
C ALA A 185 -5.91 15.27 7.05
N PRO A 186 -4.76 14.58 6.90
CA PRO A 186 -3.54 15.28 6.52
C PRO A 186 -3.69 15.88 5.13
N GLN A 187 -3.24 17.14 4.96
CA GLN A 187 -3.29 17.81 3.66
C GLN A 187 -2.26 17.18 2.71
N GLY A 188 -2.76 16.42 1.76
CA GLY A 188 -1.95 15.70 0.80
C GLY A 188 -2.76 14.74 -0.05
N VAL A 189 -2.13 14.21 -1.06
CA VAL A 189 -2.74 13.23 -1.96
C VAL A 189 -1.83 12.01 -2.14
N ARG A 190 -2.45 10.83 -2.30
CA ARG A 190 -1.73 9.62 -2.65
C ARG A 190 -1.66 9.48 -4.17
N LEU A 191 -0.46 9.25 -4.67
CA LEU A 191 -0.16 8.95 -6.06
C LEU A 191 0.03 7.44 -6.23
N SER A 192 -0.48 6.86 -7.32
CA SER A 192 -0.24 5.46 -7.66
C SER A 192 0.87 5.35 -8.71
N LEU A 193 1.97 4.70 -8.34
CA LEU A 193 3.09 4.44 -9.26
C LEU A 193 2.93 3.11 -10.01
N SER A 194 2.06 2.22 -9.56
CA SER A 194 1.92 0.87 -10.13
C SER A 194 0.80 0.72 -11.16
N GLN A 195 -0.20 1.59 -11.15
CA GLN A 195 -1.35 1.48 -12.04
C GLN A 195 -1.11 1.88 -13.49
N PRO A 196 -0.36 2.94 -13.81
CA PRO A 196 -0.11 3.30 -15.22
C PRO A 196 0.61 2.16 -15.96
N ALA A 197 0.20 1.91 -17.21
CA ALA A 197 0.73 0.81 -18.01
C ALA A 197 2.21 0.96 -18.36
N THR A 198 2.69 2.21 -18.56
CA THR A 198 4.06 2.50 -18.99
C THR A 198 4.71 3.58 -18.11
N ASP A 199 6.05 3.60 -18.11
CA ASP A 199 6.81 4.63 -17.41
C ASP A 199 6.57 6.02 -18.02
N ALA A 200 6.32 6.11 -19.34
CA ALA A 200 5.95 7.36 -20.02
C ALA A 200 4.64 7.95 -19.49
N ARG A 201 3.61 7.10 -19.23
CA ARG A 201 2.36 7.56 -18.64
C ARG A 201 2.53 8.03 -17.18
N VAL A 202 3.49 7.43 -16.46
CA VAL A 202 3.84 7.92 -15.11
C VAL A 202 4.49 9.29 -15.20
N ALA A 203 5.49 9.46 -16.09
CA ALA A 203 6.17 10.74 -16.29
C ALA A 203 5.17 11.86 -16.66
N GLU A 204 4.32 11.62 -17.66
CA GLU A 204 3.28 12.56 -18.10
C GLU A 204 2.36 12.98 -16.92
N GLY A 205 1.87 12.02 -16.14
CA GLY A 205 1.02 12.32 -14.98
C GLY A 205 1.75 13.15 -13.92
N LEU A 206 3.00 12.81 -13.62
CA LEU A 206 3.83 13.55 -12.65
C LEU A 206 4.16 14.98 -13.14
N GLU A 207 4.41 15.17 -14.42
CA GLU A 207 4.64 16.50 -15.03
C GLU A 207 3.39 17.40 -14.92
N ARG A 208 2.20 16.84 -15.18
CA ARG A 208 0.91 17.55 -15.01
C ARG A 208 0.71 17.97 -13.55
N LEU A 209 0.98 17.07 -12.59
CA LEU A 209 0.90 17.38 -11.17
C LEU A 209 1.93 18.42 -10.74
N ALA A 210 3.16 18.35 -11.26
CA ALA A 210 4.20 19.35 -11.00
C ALA A 210 3.80 20.72 -11.57
N GLY A 211 3.15 20.76 -12.73
CA GLY A 211 2.54 21.98 -13.28
C GLY A 211 1.46 22.56 -12.38
N LEU A 212 0.55 21.71 -11.91
CA LEU A 212 -0.54 22.09 -11.01
C LEU A 212 -0.03 22.68 -9.68
N LEU A 213 1.02 22.07 -9.09
CA LEU A 213 1.62 22.59 -7.85
C LEU A 213 2.25 23.99 -8.01
N ARG A 214 2.73 24.32 -9.21
CA ARG A 214 3.27 25.64 -9.51
C ARG A 214 2.19 26.69 -9.79
N ALA A 215 1.01 26.25 -10.22
CA ALA A 215 -0.16 27.11 -10.40
C ALA A 215 -0.80 27.41 -9.03
N ALA A 216 -1.26 28.62 -8.83
CA ALA A 216 -2.11 28.92 -7.68
C ALA A 216 -3.43 28.14 -7.81
N PRO A 217 -4.04 27.67 -6.70
CA PRO A 217 -5.36 27.10 -6.77
C PRO A 217 -6.34 28.11 -7.37
N PRO A 218 -7.36 27.63 -8.12
CA PRO A 218 -8.38 28.52 -8.65
C PRO A 218 -8.99 29.29 -7.48
N THR A 219 -8.93 30.62 -7.54
CA THR A 219 -9.62 31.50 -6.58
C THR A 219 -11.11 31.21 -6.70
N ASN A 220 -11.67 30.46 -5.74
CA ASN A 220 -13.12 30.39 -5.60
C ASN A 220 -13.59 31.80 -5.22
N THR A 221 -13.88 32.59 -6.22
CA THR A 221 -14.66 33.81 -6.02
C THR A 221 -16.06 33.33 -5.70
N LEU A 222 -16.37 33.21 -4.41
CA LEU A 222 -17.73 33.10 -3.93
C LEU A 222 -18.43 34.40 -4.32
N LEU A 223 -19.22 34.34 -5.38
CA LEU A 223 -20.25 35.34 -5.68
C LEU A 223 -21.48 35.04 -4.84
#